data_0c11902eb4137c71fdfcec949dc8827a
#
_entry.id   0c11902eb4137c71fdfcec949dc8827a
#
_cell.length_a   1.000
_cell.length_b   1.000
_cell.length_c   1.000
_cell.angle_alpha   90.00
_cell.angle_beta   90.00
_cell.angle_gamma   90.00
#
_symmetry.space_group_name_H-M   'P 1'
#
loop_
_entity.id
_entity.type
_entity.pdbx_description
1 polymer ?
#
loop_
_entity_poly.entity_id
_entity_poly.type
_entity_poly.pdbx_seq_one_letter_code
_entity_poly.pdbx_strand_id
1 'polypeptide(L)'
;MTTEKSAAIRRALISVSDKTGIVPFAKALHKLNIEILSTGGTYKLLTAEGVPAIEISEYTGFPEMMDGRVKTLHPKVHGGILARRDQDQAVMEEHDIPPIDLVVVNLYPFEATIANPDCDLPTAIENIDIGGPTMLRAAAKNNRFVAVVVNPSEYGGIVDLLQANEGSLDQETRFDLAVKTFEHTAAYDGAIANYLGAKIDPESNFPRTFNTQFLKTQEMRYGENPHQKAAFYVERNPSEASISTAQQLQGKALSYNNIADTDAALECVKSFSEPTCVIVKHANPCGVAIAASPLEAYELAFQTDPTSAFGGIIAFNRELDAQTAQRIVDQQFTEVIIAPSISDAALEITAAKKNVRVLSCGQWQEHREDALDYKRVNGGLLVQDRDIHQISRDDLKVVSARAPTEEEIRDLLFAWSVAQYVKSNAIVYCKNNQTIGIGAGQMSRVYSAKVAGIKAADENLVVKGSVMASDAFFPFRDGIDAAAAAGIAAVIQPGGSMRDDEVIAAADEANIAMVFTSIRHFRH
;
A
#
# COMPACT_ATOMS: atom_id res chain seq x y z
N MET A 1 10.16 -24.51 -30.56
CA MET A 1 8.98 -25.26 -30.07
C MET A 1 8.02 -25.38 -31.23
N THR A 2 7.66 -26.59 -31.64
CA THR A 2 6.69 -26.82 -32.71
C THR A 2 5.34 -26.29 -32.22
N THR A 3 4.78 -25.35 -32.96
CA THR A 3 3.40 -24.82 -32.71
C THR A 3 2.40 -25.93 -33.01
N GLU A 4 2.13 -26.81 -32.05
CA GLU A 4 0.94 -27.64 -32.12
C GLU A 4 -0.28 -26.70 -32.14
N LYS A 5 -1.09 -26.81 -33.22
CA LYS A 5 -2.33 -26.03 -33.34
C LYS A 5 -3.22 -26.38 -32.16
N SER A 6 -3.45 -25.43 -31.26
CA SER A 6 -4.32 -25.62 -30.09
C SER A 6 -5.71 -26.05 -30.53
N ALA A 7 -6.31 -27.03 -29.86
CA ALA A 7 -7.67 -27.45 -30.14
C ALA A 7 -8.65 -26.31 -29.79
N ALA A 8 -9.70 -26.17 -30.61
CA ALA A 8 -10.76 -25.21 -30.36
C ALA A 8 -11.50 -25.58 -29.07
N ILE A 9 -11.87 -24.58 -28.28
CA ILE A 9 -12.72 -24.72 -27.09
C ILE A 9 -14.12 -25.09 -27.55
N ARG A 10 -14.67 -26.17 -27.04
CA ARG A 10 -16.01 -26.66 -27.37
C ARG A 10 -17.00 -26.55 -26.22
N ARG A 11 -16.48 -26.62 -24.98
CA ARG A 11 -17.33 -26.58 -23.78
C ARG A 11 -16.71 -25.74 -22.71
N ALA A 12 -17.49 -24.82 -22.14
CA ALA A 12 -17.14 -23.95 -21.03
C ALA A 12 -17.99 -24.28 -19.80
N LEU A 13 -17.35 -24.33 -18.63
CA LEU A 13 -18.03 -24.37 -17.33
C LEU A 13 -17.94 -22.97 -16.69
N ILE A 14 -19.09 -22.32 -16.46
CA ILE A 14 -19.21 -20.98 -15.93
C ILE A 14 -19.92 -21.01 -14.57
N SER A 15 -19.20 -20.67 -13.51
CA SER A 15 -19.72 -20.59 -12.14
C SER A 15 -19.07 -19.41 -11.42
N VAL A 16 -19.73 -18.26 -11.40
CA VAL A 16 -19.16 -17.03 -10.88
C VAL A 16 -19.99 -16.45 -9.74
N SER A 17 -19.34 -15.93 -8.71
CA SER A 17 -19.95 -15.16 -7.62
C SER A 17 -20.18 -13.71 -8.09
N ASP A 18 -19.13 -13.03 -8.54
CA ASP A 18 -19.23 -11.74 -9.21
C ASP A 18 -19.75 -11.92 -10.65
N LYS A 19 -20.91 -11.31 -10.93
CA LYS A 19 -21.62 -11.40 -12.22
C LYS A 19 -21.18 -10.34 -13.23
N THR A 20 -20.22 -9.49 -12.89
CA THR A 20 -19.76 -8.40 -13.76
C THR A 20 -19.29 -8.94 -15.10
N GLY A 21 -19.88 -8.44 -16.18
CA GLY A 21 -19.48 -8.78 -17.56
C GLY A 21 -19.77 -10.22 -18.01
N ILE A 22 -20.36 -11.10 -17.18
CA ILE A 22 -20.52 -12.51 -17.50
C ILE A 22 -21.53 -12.76 -18.63
N VAL A 23 -22.59 -11.97 -18.70
CA VAL A 23 -23.65 -12.13 -19.74
C VAL A 23 -23.11 -11.83 -21.14
N PRO A 24 -22.48 -10.67 -21.42
CA PRO A 24 -21.87 -10.43 -22.72
C PRO A 24 -20.77 -11.45 -23.06
N PHE A 25 -19.98 -11.89 -22.08
CA PHE A 25 -18.98 -12.94 -22.27
C PHE A 25 -19.60 -14.27 -22.71
N ALA A 26 -20.60 -14.75 -22.00
CA ALA A 26 -21.33 -15.99 -22.34
C ALA A 26 -22.05 -15.91 -23.70
N LYS A 27 -22.63 -14.75 -24.04
CA LYS A 27 -23.20 -14.50 -25.38
C LYS A 27 -22.13 -14.60 -26.48
N ALA A 28 -20.93 -14.12 -26.23
CA ALA A 28 -19.83 -14.24 -27.19
C ALA A 28 -19.34 -15.68 -27.34
N LEU A 29 -19.21 -16.45 -26.25
CA LEU A 29 -18.91 -17.88 -26.31
C LEU A 29 -19.95 -18.68 -27.09
N HIS A 30 -21.24 -18.41 -26.84
CA HIS A 30 -22.33 -19.08 -27.56
C HIS A 30 -22.30 -18.79 -29.08
N LYS A 31 -21.97 -17.55 -29.48
CA LYS A 31 -21.80 -17.21 -30.91
C LYS A 31 -20.65 -17.96 -31.58
N LEU A 32 -19.67 -18.40 -30.81
CA LEU A 32 -18.53 -19.24 -31.25
C LEU A 32 -18.87 -20.73 -31.22
N ASN A 33 -20.16 -21.12 -30.98
CA ASN A 33 -20.64 -22.48 -30.82
C ASN A 33 -20.00 -23.24 -29.66
N ILE A 34 -19.62 -22.53 -28.59
CA ILE A 34 -19.13 -23.12 -27.35
C ILE A 34 -20.34 -23.45 -26.46
N GLU A 35 -20.48 -24.71 -26.09
CA GLU A 35 -21.52 -25.17 -25.15
C GLU A 35 -21.21 -24.65 -23.75
N ILE A 36 -22.23 -24.21 -23.02
CA ILE A 36 -22.09 -23.62 -21.70
C ILE A 36 -22.72 -24.52 -20.65
N LEU A 37 -21.91 -25.00 -19.71
CA LEU A 37 -22.36 -25.59 -18.45
C LEU A 37 -22.36 -24.50 -17.37
N SER A 38 -23.37 -24.49 -16.50
CA SER A 38 -23.42 -23.48 -15.45
C SER A 38 -24.08 -23.99 -14.16
N THR A 39 -23.99 -23.23 -13.10
CA THR A 39 -24.48 -23.63 -11.77
C THR A 39 -25.36 -22.54 -11.15
N GLY A 40 -26.39 -22.95 -10.41
CA GLY A 40 -27.15 -22.12 -9.47
C GLY A 40 -27.54 -20.73 -10.00
N GLY A 41 -27.11 -19.68 -9.29
CA GLY A 41 -27.43 -18.28 -9.64
C GLY A 41 -26.84 -17.82 -10.98
N THR A 42 -25.70 -18.37 -11.42
CA THR A 42 -25.12 -18.05 -12.73
C THR A 42 -25.95 -18.66 -13.84
N TYR A 43 -26.37 -19.90 -13.71
CA TYR A 43 -27.28 -20.57 -14.68
C TYR A 43 -28.58 -19.78 -14.83
N LYS A 44 -29.24 -19.43 -13.72
CA LYS A 44 -30.48 -18.65 -13.72
C LYS A 44 -30.33 -17.30 -14.45
N LEU A 45 -29.22 -16.60 -14.19
CA LEU A 45 -28.92 -15.33 -14.85
C LEU A 45 -28.76 -15.51 -16.38
N LEU A 46 -27.91 -16.46 -16.79
CA LEU A 46 -27.61 -16.68 -18.21
C LEU A 46 -28.87 -17.06 -19.01
N THR A 47 -29.68 -17.97 -18.48
CA THR A 47 -30.93 -18.40 -19.14
C THR A 47 -31.96 -17.28 -19.17
N ALA A 48 -32.11 -16.46 -18.13
CA ALA A 48 -32.99 -15.30 -18.13
C ALA A 48 -32.57 -14.25 -19.18
N GLU A 49 -31.27 -14.14 -19.46
CA GLU A 49 -30.70 -13.24 -20.48
C GLU A 49 -30.68 -13.87 -21.91
N GLY A 50 -31.32 -15.04 -22.08
CA GLY A 50 -31.42 -15.71 -23.35
C GLY A 50 -30.15 -16.42 -23.83
N VAL A 51 -29.21 -16.74 -22.94
CA VAL A 51 -28.03 -17.54 -23.24
C VAL A 51 -28.34 -19.00 -22.97
N PRO A 52 -28.29 -19.90 -24.00
CA PRO A 52 -28.44 -21.32 -23.77
C PRO A 52 -27.32 -21.85 -22.85
N ALA A 53 -27.71 -22.49 -21.75
CA ALA A 53 -26.81 -23.13 -20.82
C ALA A 53 -27.44 -24.43 -20.30
N ILE A 54 -26.60 -25.39 -19.95
CA ILE A 54 -26.99 -26.67 -19.34
C ILE A 54 -26.68 -26.55 -17.85
N GLU A 55 -27.64 -26.90 -17.00
CA GLU A 55 -27.38 -26.93 -15.57
C GLU A 55 -26.48 -28.11 -15.21
N ILE A 56 -25.55 -27.86 -14.27
CA ILE A 56 -24.55 -28.87 -13.91
C ILE A 56 -25.15 -30.16 -13.36
N SER A 57 -26.29 -30.12 -12.71
CA SER A 57 -27.05 -31.27 -12.25
C SER A 57 -27.58 -32.15 -13.41
N GLU A 58 -28.00 -31.54 -14.52
CA GLU A 58 -28.38 -32.23 -15.74
C GLU A 58 -27.16 -32.88 -16.40
N TYR A 59 -26.05 -32.16 -16.50
CA TYR A 59 -24.80 -32.67 -17.06
C TYR A 59 -24.22 -33.85 -16.28
N THR A 60 -24.28 -33.81 -14.95
CA THR A 60 -23.76 -34.88 -14.08
C THR A 60 -24.75 -36.04 -13.92
N GLY A 61 -26.04 -35.78 -14.09
CA GLY A 61 -27.11 -36.70 -13.71
C GLY A 61 -27.27 -36.83 -12.19
N PHE A 62 -26.73 -35.91 -11.41
CA PHE A 62 -26.73 -35.95 -9.95
C PHE A 62 -27.27 -34.63 -9.35
N PRO A 63 -28.22 -34.70 -8.41
CA PRO A 63 -28.85 -33.52 -7.85
C PRO A 63 -27.88 -32.72 -6.99
N GLU A 64 -28.10 -31.41 -6.91
CA GLU A 64 -27.47 -30.55 -5.88
C GLU A 64 -27.94 -30.99 -4.49
N MET A 65 -26.99 -31.06 -3.53
CA MET A 65 -27.24 -31.52 -2.16
C MET A 65 -26.68 -30.57 -1.13
N MET A 66 -27.18 -30.71 0.13
CA MET A 66 -26.64 -29.98 1.29
C MET A 66 -26.65 -28.47 1.08
N ASP A 67 -27.80 -27.94 0.65
CA ASP A 67 -27.99 -26.50 0.38
C ASP A 67 -26.96 -25.89 -0.61
N GLY A 68 -26.54 -26.73 -1.61
CA GLY A 68 -25.60 -26.28 -2.63
C GLY A 68 -24.12 -26.52 -2.32
N ARG A 69 -23.78 -27.05 -1.16
CA ARG A 69 -22.38 -27.34 -0.82
C ARG A 69 -21.75 -28.42 -1.72
N VAL A 70 -22.58 -29.33 -2.26
CA VAL A 70 -22.15 -30.39 -3.18
C VAL A 70 -22.95 -30.30 -4.48
N LYS A 71 -22.31 -29.78 -5.53
CA LYS A 71 -22.88 -29.69 -6.89
C LYS A 71 -21.85 -29.90 -7.98
N THR A 72 -20.64 -29.34 -7.85
CA THR A 72 -19.54 -29.45 -8.81
C THR A 72 -18.48 -30.47 -8.40
N LEU A 73 -18.50 -30.94 -7.15
CA LEU A 73 -17.60 -32.00 -6.64
C LEU A 73 -18.06 -33.37 -7.15
N HIS A 74 -17.94 -33.59 -8.45
CA HIS A 74 -18.40 -34.79 -9.11
C HIS A 74 -17.34 -35.32 -10.09
N PRO A 75 -17.11 -36.66 -10.17
CA PRO A 75 -16.10 -37.25 -11.06
C PRO A 75 -16.27 -36.84 -12.53
N LYS A 76 -17.50 -36.70 -13.02
CA LYS A 76 -17.78 -36.29 -14.40
C LYS A 76 -17.29 -34.85 -14.68
N VAL A 77 -17.42 -33.91 -13.72
CA VAL A 77 -16.93 -32.54 -13.83
C VAL A 77 -15.39 -32.53 -13.78
N HIS A 78 -14.83 -33.11 -12.74
CA HIS A 78 -13.37 -33.10 -12.55
C HIS A 78 -12.64 -33.96 -13.57
N GLY A 79 -13.22 -35.06 -14.01
CA GLY A 79 -12.71 -35.87 -15.12
C GLY A 79 -12.70 -35.07 -16.42
N GLY A 80 -13.80 -34.34 -16.74
CA GLY A 80 -13.87 -33.46 -17.89
C GLY A 80 -12.80 -32.35 -17.90
N ILE A 81 -12.41 -31.85 -16.73
CA ILE A 81 -11.35 -30.84 -16.56
C ILE A 81 -9.95 -31.47 -16.55
N LEU A 82 -9.73 -32.54 -15.80
CA LEU A 82 -8.38 -33.07 -15.51
C LEU A 82 -7.86 -34.05 -16.55
N ALA A 83 -8.72 -34.65 -17.39
CA ALA A 83 -8.30 -35.66 -18.35
C ALA A 83 -7.27 -35.12 -19.35
N ARG A 84 -6.19 -35.88 -19.56
CA ARG A 84 -5.17 -35.62 -20.57
C ARG A 84 -5.72 -36.11 -21.91
N ARG A 85 -6.01 -35.18 -22.82
CA ARG A 85 -6.71 -35.45 -24.07
C ARG A 85 -5.98 -36.44 -25.00
N ASP A 86 -4.68 -36.58 -24.81
CA ASP A 86 -3.79 -37.48 -25.55
C ASP A 86 -3.59 -38.86 -24.90
N GLN A 87 -4.09 -39.10 -23.68
CA GLN A 87 -3.81 -40.32 -22.91
C GLN A 87 -5.06 -40.97 -22.29
N ASP A 88 -6.04 -40.16 -21.88
CA ASP A 88 -7.14 -40.62 -21.02
C ASP A 88 -8.46 -40.84 -21.82
N GLN A 89 -8.41 -40.80 -23.16
CA GLN A 89 -9.60 -40.86 -24.00
C GLN A 89 -10.45 -42.11 -23.77
N ALA A 90 -9.83 -43.28 -23.63
CA ALA A 90 -10.56 -44.52 -23.40
C ALA A 90 -11.34 -44.54 -22.08
N VAL A 91 -10.78 -43.97 -21.01
CA VAL A 91 -11.45 -43.84 -19.71
C VAL A 91 -12.57 -42.81 -19.77
N MET A 92 -12.37 -41.71 -20.50
CA MET A 92 -13.43 -40.72 -20.72
C MET A 92 -14.63 -41.29 -21.44
N GLU A 93 -14.39 -42.11 -22.48
CA GLU A 93 -15.43 -42.78 -23.25
C GLU A 93 -16.14 -43.84 -22.41
N GLU A 94 -15.43 -44.68 -21.67
CA GLU A 94 -15.96 -45.72 -20.78
C GLU A 94 -16.94 -45.16 -19.73
N HIS A 95 -16.61 -43.94 -19.18
CA HIS A 95 -17.42 -43.35 -18.11
C HIS A 95 -18.29 -42.19 -18.57
N ASP A 96 -18.49 -41.99 -19.88
CA ASP A 96 -19.26 -40.89 -20.46
C ASP A 96 -18.87 -39.53 -19.87
N ILE A 97 -17.56 -39.20 -19.92
CA ILE A 97 -16.99 -37.94 -19.42
C ILE A 97 -16.64 -37.03 -20.60
N PRO A 98 -17.51 -36.12 -21.03
CA PRO A 98 -17.18 -35.18 -22.08
C PRO A 98 -16.16 -34.15 -21.60
N PRO A 99 -15.21 -33.70 -22.47
CA PRO A 99 -14.21 -32.72 -22.09
C PRO A 99 -14.82 -31.36 -21.76
N ILE A 100 -14.21 -30.67 -20.79
CA ILE A 100 -14.42 -29.27 -20.44
C ILE A 100 -13.14 -28.51 -20.79
N ASP A 101 -13.20 -27.55 -21.71
CA ASP A 101 -12.04 -26.91 -22.31
C ASP A 101 -11.78 -25.51 -21.75
N LEU A 102 -12.82 -24.89 -21.15
CA LEU A 102 -12.74 -23.58 -20.50
C LEU A 102 -13.46 -23.62 -19.16
N VAL A 103 -12.80 -23.13 -18.12
CA VAL A 103 -13.37 -22.97 -16.78
C VAL A 103 -13.38 -21.48 -16.43
N VAL A 104 -14.55 -20.93 -16.12
CA VAL A 104 -14.74 -19.52 -15.74
C VAL A 104 -15.36 -19.49 -14.35
N VAL A 105 -14.54 -19.22 -13.37
CA VAL A 105 -14.93 -19.26 -11.96
C VAL A 105 -14.25 -18.13 -11.22
N ASN A 106 -15.01 -17.33 -10.49
CA ASN A 106 -14.52 -16.50 -9.41
C ASN A 106 -15.11 -16.97 -8.09
N LEU A 107 -14.36 -16.79 -7.01
CA LEU A 107 -14.69 -17.34 -5.71
C LEU A 107 -15.69 -16.46 -4.95
N TYR A 108 -16.27 -16.97 -3.89
CA TYR A 108 -17.04 -16.16 -2.95
C TYR A 108 -16.17 -15.03 -2.39
N PRO A 109 -16.73 -13.82 -2.19
CA PRO A 109 -15.95 -12.65 -1.79
C PRO A 109 -15.63 -12.68 -0.29
N PHE A 110 -14.79 -13.63 0.14
CA PHE A 110 -14.44 -13.86 1.55
C PHE A 110 -13.90 -12.59 2.20
N GLU A 111 -12.94 -11.89 1.56
CA GLU A 111 -12.36 -10.65 2.09
C GLU A 111 -13.42 -9.57 2.30
N ALA A 112 -14.36 -9.40 1.34
CA ALA A 112 -15.46 -8.44 1.49
C ALA A 112 -16.44 -8.85 2.60
N THR A 113 -16.65 -10.16 2.78
CA THR A 113 -17.51 -10.69 3.85
C THR A 113 -16.94 -10.37 5.23
N ILE A 114 -15.65 -10.65 5.45
CA ILE A 114 -15.00 -10.40 6.74
C ILE A 114 -14.71 -8.92 7.02
N ALA A 115 -14.70 -8.07 5.98
CA ALA A 115 -14.58 -6.61 6.13
C ALA A 115 -15.86 -5.97 6.71
N ASN A 116 -17.00 -6.67 6.67
CA ASN A 116 -18.22 -6.21 7.33
C ASN A 116 -18.06 -6.34 8.86
N PRO A 117 -18.18 -5.25 9.66
CA PRO A 117 -18.08 -5.30 11.12
C PRO A 117 -19.08 -6.25 11.80
N ASP A 118 -20.22 -6.49 11.14
CA ASP A 118 -21.28 -7.37 11.66
C ASP A 118 -21.07 -8.86 11.30
N CYS A 119 -19.96 -9.20 10.62
CA CYS A 119 -19.66 -10.57 10.23
C CYS A 119 -19.22 -11.41 11.42
N ASP A 120 -20.03 -12.39 11.80
CA ASP A 120 -19.66 -13.37 12.82
C ASP A 120 -18.85 -14.54 12.21
N LEU A 121 -18.21 -15.33 13.09
CA LEU A 121 -17.39 -16.46 12.66
C LEU A 121 -18.16 -17.53 11.86
N PRO A 122 -19.40 -17.93 12.23
CA PRO A 122 -20.20 -18.84 11.41
C PRO A 122 -20.44 -18.31 10.01
N THR A 123 -20.78 -17.04 9.86
CA THR A 123 -20.99 -16.38 8.56
C THR A 123 -19.71 -16.37 7.73
N ALA A 124 -18.56 -16.04 8.34
CA ALA A 124 -17.27 -16.10 7.66
C ALA A 124 -16.96 -17.51 7.15
N ILE A 125 -17.15 -18.54 7.98
CA ILE A 125 -16.92 -19.93 7.61
C ILE A 125 -17.84 -20.39 6.48
N GLU A 126 -19.12 -20.01 6.49
CA GLU A 126 -20.07 -20.39 5.43
C GLU A 126 -19.73 -19.74 4.08
N ASN A 127 -19.01 -18.62 4.08
CA ASN A 127 -18.53 -17.96 2.88
C ASN A 127 -17.17 -18.48 2.37
N ILE A 128 -16.67 -19.60 2.88
CA ILE A 128 -15.51 -20.29 2.34
C ILE A 128 -15.95 -21.16 1.16
N ASP A 129 -15.48 -20.81 -0.05
CA ASP A 129 -15.78 -21.56 -1.26
C ASP A 129 -14.93 -22.86 -1.32
N ILE A 130 -15.59 -24.00 -1.52
CA ILE A 130 -14.95 -25.30 -1.69
C ILE A 130 -14.91 -25.72 -3.15
N GLY A 131 -16.06 -25.63 -3.85
CA GLY A 131 -16.21 -26.09 -5.22
C GLY A 131 -15.40 -25.26 -6.23
N GLY A 132 -15.41 -23.95 -6.07
CA GLY A 132 -14.66 -23.04 -6.92
C GLY A 132 -13.16 -23.31 -6.95
N PRO A 133 -12.47 -23.30 -5.82
CA PRO A 133 -11.02 -23.58 -5.76
C PRO A 133 -10.64 -24.96 -6.33
N THR A 134 -11.46 -25.99 -6.13
CA THR A 134 -11.16 -27.30 -6.68
C THR A 134 -11.22 -27.33 -8.20
N MET A 135 -12.22 -26.70 -8.83
CA MET A 135 -12.31 -26.56 -10.29
C MET A 135 -11.18 -25.70 -10.85
N LEU A 136 -10.88 -24.59 -10.21
CA LEU A 136 -9.80 -23.68 -10.61
C LEU A 136 -8.44 -24.38 -10.61
N ARG A 137 -8.11 -25.06 -9.51
CA ARG A 137 -6.83 -25.78 -9.38
C ARG A 137 -6.72 -26.94 -10.35
N ALA A 138 -7.85 -27.65 -10.62
CA ALA A 138 -7.90 -28.71 -11.61
C ALA A 138 -7.62 -28.20 -13.02
N ALA A 139 -8.29 -27.11 -13.44
CA ALA A 139 -8.10 -26.49 -14.73
C ALA A 139 -6.69 -25.92 -14.92
N ALA A 140 -6.18 -25.18 -13.94
CA ALA A 140 -4.83 -24.62 -13.96
C ALA A 140 -3.76 -25.71 -14.06
N LYS A 141 -3.90 -26.82 -13.32
CA LYS A 141 -3.02 -28.00 -13.43
C LYS A 141 -3.01 -28.58 -14.85
N ASN A 142 -4.16 -28.59 -15.52
CA ASN A 142 -4.33 -29.17 -16.85
C ASN A 142 -4.27 -28.10 -17.98
N ASN A 143 -3.51 -27.01 -17.78
CA ASN A 143 -3.45 -25.87 -18.69
C ASN A 143 -2.99 -26.22 -20.12
N ARG A 144 -2.38 -27.38 -20.33
CA ARG A 144 -2.06 -27.85 -21.68
C ARG A 144 -3.35 -28.03 -22.52
N PHE A 145 -4.47 -28.37 -21.90
CA PHE A 145 -5.72 -28.69 -22.58
C PHE A 145 -6.90 -27.78 -22.18
N VAL A 146 -6.83 -27.13 -21.02
CA VAL A 146 -7.92 -26.36 -20.43
C VAL A 146 -7.48 -24.92 -20.18
N ALA A 147 -8.29 -23.97 -20.61
CA ALA A 147 -8.15 -22.57 -20.22
C ALA A 147 -8.94 -22.32 -18.94
N VAL A 148 -8.46 -21.38 -18.11
CA VAL A 148 -9.14 -21.01 -16.86
C VAL A 148 -9.11 -19.50 -16.66
N VAL A 149 -10.28 -18.89 -16.39
CA VAL A 149 -10.43 -17.44 -16.22
C VAL A 149 -11.04 -17.15 -14.85
N VAL A 150 -10.36 -16.33 -14.06
CA VAL A 150 -10.78 -15.99 -12.69
C VAL A 150 -11.22 -14.53 -12.55
N ASN A 151 -10.76 -13.65 -13.43
CA ASN A 151 -11.00 -12.22 -13.33
C ASN A 151 -11.94 -11.70 -14.43
N PRO A 152 -13.06 -11.05 -14.08
CA PRO A 152 -13.97 -10.43 -15.05
C PRO A 152 -13.31 -9.44 -16.02
N SER A 153 -12.25 -8.75 -15.61
CA SER A 153 -11.54 -7.80 -16.46
C SER A 153 -10.86 -8.45 -17.69
N GLU A 154 -10.65 -9.76 -17.66
CA GLU A 154 -10.03 -10.51 -18.77
C GLU A 154 -11.02 -10.97 -19.84
N TYR A 155 -12.33 -10.94 -19.58
CA TYR A 155 -13.34 -11.47 -20.48
C TYR A 155 -13.26 -10.89 -21.89
N GLY A 156 -13.06 -9.57 -22.02
CA GLY A 156 -12.94 -8.92 -23.33
C GLY A 156 -11.75 -9.44 -24.12
N GLY A 157 -10.55 -9.45 -23.51
CA GLY A 157 -9.35 -9.94 -24.16
C GLY A 157 -9.41 -11.41 -24.56
N ILE A 158 -10.04 -12.26 -23.74
CA ILE A 158 -10.24 -13.68 -24.06
C ILE A 158 -11.20 -13.84 -25.25
N VAL A 159 -12.28 -13.07 -25.32
CA VAL A 159 -13.20 -13.10 -26.48
C VAL A 159 -12.47 -12.70 -27.76
N ASP A 160 -11.69 -11.63 -27.71
CA ASP A 160 -10.90 -11.16 -28.87
C ASP A 160 -9.92 -12.23 -29.37
N LEU A 161 -9.22 -12.89 -28.46
CA LEU A 161 -8.31 -13.98 -28.78
C LEU A 161 -9.04 -15.19 -29.37
N LEU A 162 -10.19 -15.58 -28.83
CA LEU A 162 -10.99 -16.68 -29.35
C LEU A 162 -11.52 -16.38 -30.76
N GLN A 163 -11.96 -15.16 -31.01
CA GLN A 163 -12.44 -14.73 -32.33
C GLN A 163 -11.31 -14.71 -33.36
N ALA A 164 -10.12 -14.22 -32.98
CA ALA A 164 -8.95 -14.15 -33.85
C ALA A 164 -8.37 -15.54 -34.20
N ASN A 165 -8.56 -16.55 -33.32
CA ASN A 165 -7.94 -17.87 -33.42
C ASN A 165 -8.94 -19.02 -33.62
N GLU A 166 -10.07 -18.78 -34.27
CA GLU A 166 -11.08 -19.80 -34.61
C GLU A 166 -11.55 -20.61 -33.39
N GLY A 167 -11.75 -19.93 -32.24
CA GLY A 167 -12.24 -20.52 -30.99
C GLY A 167 -11.15 -21.22 -30.17
N SER A 168 -9.88 -21.01 -30.47
CA SER A 168 -8.77 -21.60 -29.70
C SER A 168 -7.94 -20.53 -28.94
N LEU A 169 -7.28 -20.97 -27.86
CA LEU A 169 -6.25 -20.20 -27.14
C LEU A 169 -4.92 -20.94 -27.26
N ASP A 170 -3.83 -20.23 -27.48
CA ASP A 170 -2.50 -20.84 -27.51
C ASP A 170 -2.01 -21.30 -26.12
N GLN A 171 -0.93 -22.04 -26.10
CA GLN A 171 -0.38 -22.60 -24.86
C GLN A 171 0.17 -21.53 -23.92
N GLU A 172 0.72 -20.45 -24.46
CA GLU A 172 1.27 -19.35 -23.68
C GLU A 172 0.15 -18.63 -22.91
N THR A 173 -0.93 -18.29 -23.59
CA THR A 173 -2.13 -17.71 -22.97
C THR A 173 -2.72 -18.61 -21.89
N ARG A 174 -2.87 -19.93 -22.19
CA ARG A 174 -3.40 -20.87 -21.16
C ARG A 174 -2.48 -21.01 -19.96
N PHE A 175 -1.16 -20.96 -20.16
CA PHE A 175 -0.21 -21.02 -19.07
C PHE A 175 -0.25 -19.75 -18.20
N ASP A 176 -0.33 -18.57 -18.81
CA ASP A 176 -0.49 -17.30 -18.10
C ASP A 176 -1.77 -17.29 -17.24
N LEU A 177 -2.90 -17.71 -17.83
CA LEU A 177 -4.16 -17.85 -17.11
C LEU A 177 -4.07 -18.86 -15.94
N ALA A 178 -3.33 -19.94 -16.10
CA ALA A 178 -3.11 -20.92 -15.04
C ALA A 178 -2.26 -20.33 -13.88
N VAL A 179 -1.24 -19.52 -14.19
CA VAL A 179 -0.45 -18.79 -13.19
C VAL A 179 -1.36 -17.85 -12.41
N LYS A 180 -2.13 -17.00 -13.08
CA LYS A 180 -3.09 -16.07 -12.46
C LYS A 180 -4.11 -16.80 -11.57
N THR A 181 -4.52 -18.00 -11.97
CA THR A 181 -5.42 -18.83 -11.18
C THR A 181 -4.77 -19.28 -9.87
N PHE A 182 -3.51 -19.70 -9.89
CA PHE A 182 -2.80 -20.06 -8.66
C PHE A 182 -2.51 -18.83 -7.79
N GLU A 183 -2.21 -17.69 -8.39
CA GLU A 183 -2.08 -16.42 -7.66
C GLU A 183 -3.40 -16.06 -6.94
N HIS A 184 -4.54 -16.22 -7.62
CA HIS A 184 -5.87 -15.97 -7.06
C HIS A 184 -6.20 -16.92 -5.90
N THR A 185 -6.00 -18.23 -6.08
CA THR A 185 -6.27 -19.22 -5.01
C THR A 185 -5.32 -19.09 -3.84
N ALA A 186 -4.05 -18.74 -4.06
CA ALA A 186 -3.08 -18.51 -2.99
C ALA A 186 -3.47 -17.29 -2.12
N ALA A 187 -3.92 -16.19 -2.74
CA ALA A 187 -4.41 -15.03 -2.01
C ALA A 187 -5.67 -15.36 -1.20
N TYR A 188 -6.60 -16.09 -1.80
CA TYR A 188 -7.83 -16.52 -1.16
C TYR A 188 -7.58 -17.38 0.08
N ASP A 189 -6.78 -18.43 -0.05
CA ASP A 189 -6.40 -19.29 1.07
C ASP A 189 -5.60 -18.53 2.14
N GLY A 190 -4.75 -17.59 1.71
CA GLY A 190 -3.98 -16.72 2.60
C GLY A 190 -4.87 -15.82 3.46
N ALA A 191 -5.91 -15.21 2.86
CA ALA A 191 -6.88 -14.38 3.58
C ALA A 191 -7.66 -15.20 4.62
N ILE A 192 -8.11 -16.41 4.25
CA ILE A 192 -8.78 -17.33 5.17
C ILE A 192 -7.86 -17.72 6.33
N ALA A 193 -6.62 -18.09 6.03
CA ALA A 193 -5.65 -18.51 7.04
C ALA A 193 -5.30 -17.38 8.03
N ASN A 194 -5.15 -16.16 7.55
CA ASN A 194 -4.91 -14.99 8.39
C ASN A 194 -6.10 -14.71 9.31
N TYR A 195 -7.31 -14.64 8.73
CA TYR A 195 -8.54 -14.33 9.50
C TYR A 195 -8.82 -15.38 10.59
N LEU A 196 -8.83 -16.66 10.21
CA LEU A 196 -9.09 -17.76 11.17
C LEU A 196 -7.95 -17.90 12.18
N GLY A 197 -6.70 -17.69 11.74
CA GLY A 197 -5.51 -17.75 12.59
C GLY A 197 -5.54 -16.70 13.70
N ALA A 198 -6.00 -15.49 13.42
CA ALA A 198 -6.18 -14.43 14.42
C ALA A 198 -7.28 -14.74 15.46
N LYS A 199 -8.23 -15.63 15.14
CA LYS A 199 -9.30 -16.04 16.09
C LYS A 199 -8.84 -17.11 17.08
N ILE A 200 -7.67 -17.76 16.87
CA ILE A 200 -7.15 -18.80 17.77
C ILE A 200 -6.65 -18.19 19.08
N ASP A 201 -6.05 -17.01 19.01
CA ASP A 201 -5.56 -16.27 20.17
C ASP A 201 -6.10 -14.83 20.10
N PRO A 202 -7.27 -14.59 20.74
CA PRO A 202 -7.91 -13.28 20.70
C PRO A 202 -7.11 -12.16 21.40
N GLU A 203 -6.13 -12.50 22.23
CA GLU A 203 -5.23 -11.52 22.87
C GLU A 203 -4.08 -11.12 21.93
N SER A 204 -3.81 -11.91 20.89
CA SER A 204 -2.80 -11.63 19.88
C SER A 204 -3.46 -11.21 18.56
N ASN A 205 -3.12 -10.03 18.07
CA ASN A 205 -3.56 -9.56 16.75
C ASN A 205 -2.81 -10.21 15.58
N PHE A 206 -1.81 -11.06 15.86
CA PHE A 206 -0.95 -11.67 14.84
C PHE A 206 -1.24 -13.15 14.66
N PRO A 207 -1.56 -13.63 13.44
CA PRO A 207 -1.81 -15.04 13.17
C PRO A 207 -0.51 -15.87 13.23
N ARG A 208 -0.64 -17.20 13.46
CA ARG A 208 0.53 -18.13 13.49
C ARG A 208 1.33 -18.15 12.19
N THR A 209 0.68 -17.93 11.06
CA THR A 209 1.30 -17.78 9.75
C THR A 209 0.86 -16.45 9.17
N PHE A 210 1.80 -15.70 8.63
CA PHE A 210 1.53 -14.42 8.01
C PHE A 210 1.55 -14.55 6.49
N ASN A 211 0.40 -14.32 5.85
CA ASN A 211 0.24 -14.41 4.42
C ASN A 211 -0.13 -13.04 3.86
N THR A 212 0.61 -12.60 2.87
CA THR A 212 0.29 -11.38 2.11
C THR A 212 0.69 -11.55 0.66
N GLN A 213 -0.04 -10.92 -0.24
CA GLN A 213 0.26 -10.92 -1.66
C GLN A 213 0.35 -9.50 -2.18
N PHE A 214 1.49 -9.21 -2.79
CA PHE A 214 1.73 -7.96 -3.52
C PHE A 214 1.80 -8.22 -5.02
N LEU A 215 1.28 -7.29 -5.81
CA LEU A 215 1.28 -7.36 -7.27
C LEU A 215 2.43 -6.53 -7.83
N LYS A 216 3.22 -7.13 -8.72
CA LYS A 216 4.30 -6.41 -9.41
C LYS A 216 3.73 -5.38 -10.39
N THR A 217 4.02 -4.11 -10.16
CA THR A 217 3.60 -3.01 -11.03
C THR A 217 4.71 -2.49 -11.93
N GLN A 218 5.97 -2.59 -11.47
CA GLN A 218 7.09 -2.05 -12.21
C GLN A 218 8.36 -2.88 -12.00
N GLU A 219 9.07 -3.22 -13.07
CA GLU A 219 10.47 -3.60 -12.99
C GLU A 219 11.34 -2.36 -12.96
N MET A 220 12.30 -2.33 -12.05
CA MET A 220 13.18 -1.20 -11.88
C MET A 220 14.52 -1.41 -12.57
N ARG A 221 15.12 -0.32 -13.02
CA ARG A 221 16.42 -0.36 -13.65
C ARG A 221 17.47 -1.01 -12.74
N TYR A 222 17.42 -0.73 -11.44
CA TYR A 222 18.24 -1.30 -10.37
C TYR A 222 17.58 -1.00 -9.01
N GLY A 223 18.08 -1.60 -7.95
CA GLY A 223 17.62 -1.38 -6.58
C GLY A 223 18.18 -0.09 -5.95
N GLU A 224 18.40 -0.10 -4.65
CA GLU A 224 19.05 1.01 -3.96
C GLU A 224 20.44 1.30 -4.55
N ASN A 225 21.14 0.24 -4.94
CA ASN A 225 22.46 0.32 -5.60
C ASN A 225 22.42 -0.28 -7.01
N PRO A 226 23.29 0.21 -7.93
CA PRO A 226 23.27 -0.19 -9.36
C PRO A 226 23.46 -1.69 -9.63
N HIS A 227 24.08 -2.43 -8.73
CA HIS A 227 24.31 -3.87 -8.88
C HIS A 227 23.13 -4.74 -8.42
N GLN A 228 22.11 -4.15 -7.80
CA GLN A 228 20.94 -4.84 -7.27
C GLN A 228 19.80 -4.82 -8.28
N LYS A 229 19.17 -5.99 -8.53
CA LYS A 229 17.90 -6.05 -9.24
C LYS A 229 16.75 -5.67 -8.32
N ALA A 230 15.73 -5.01 -8.84
CA ALA A 230 14.57 -4.60 -8.08
C ALA A 230 13.30 -4.55 -8.92
N ALA A 231 12.17 -4.66 -8.22
CA ALA A 231 10.84 -4.41 -8.75
C ALA A 231 9.98 -3.75 -7.67
N PHE A 232 8.97 -3.01 -8.09
CA PHE A 232 7.97 -2.44 -7.20
C PHE A 232 6.73 -3.33 -7.21
N TYR A 233 6.28 -3.68 -6.03
CA TYR A 233 5.06 -4.43 -5.79
C TYR A 233 4.12 -3.60 -4.95
N VAL A 234 2.82 -3.67 -5.22
CA VAL A 234 1.76 -2.97 -4.49
C VAL A 234 0.74 -3.95 -3.94
N GLU A 235 0.01 -3.56 -2.92
CA GLU A 235 -1.13 -4.32 -2.39
C GLU A 235 -2.21 -4.47 -3.45
N ARG A 236 -3.03 -5.51 -3.34
CA ARG A 236 -4.10 -5.78 -4.31
C ARG A 236 -5.17 -4.69 -4.34
N ASN A 237 -5.52 -4.16 -3.18
CA ASN A 237 -6.57 -3.16 -2.99
C ASN A 237 -6.10 -2.10 -2.00
N PRO A 238 -5.14 -1.25 -2.37
CA PRO A 238 -4.71 -0.17 -1.49
C PRO A 238 -5.87 0.82 -1.29
N SER A 239 -6.21 1.08 -0.04
CA SER A 239 -7.38 1.90 0.34
C SER A 239 -7.04 3.37 0.51
N GLU A 240 -5.78 3.69 0.83
CA GLU A 240 -5.31 5.03 1.14
C GLU A 240 -4.53 5.64 -0.02
N ALA A 241 -4.67 6.95 -0.22
CA ALA A 241 -3.82 7.71 -1.13
C ALA A 241 -2.34 7.55 -0.72
N SER A 242 -1.52 7.02 -1.61
CA SER A 242 -0.14 6.60 -1.34
C SER A 242 0.72 6.66 -2.62
N ILE A 243 2.00 6.39 -2.49
CA ILE A 243 2.86 6.22 -3.68
C ILE A 243 2.40 5.03 -4.54
N SER A 244 1.76 4.03 -3.94
CA SER A 244 1.25 2.85 -4.64
C SER A 244 0.02 3.14 -5.50
N THR A 245 -0.78 4.17 -5.13
CA THR A 245 -1.98 4.60 -5.86
C THR A 245 -1.74 5.84 -6.70
N ALA A 246 -0.57 6.48 -6.57
CA ALA A 246 -0.27 7.74 -7.26
C ALA A 246 -0.18 7.56 -8.78
N GLN A 247 -0.74 8.52 -9.51
CA GLN A 247 -0.60 8.63 -10.95
C GLN A 247 0.62 9.49 -11.29
N GLN A 248 1.55 8.95 -12.05
CA GLN A 248 2.66 9.71 -12.58
C GLN A 248 2.21 10.48 -13.83
N LEU A 249 2.23 11.81 -13.75
CA LEU A 249 1.79 12.72 -14.82
C LEU A 249 2.95 13.13 -15.72
N GLN A 250 4.18 13.13 -15.21
CA GLN A 250 5.38 13.57 -15.93
C GLN A 250 6.62 12.83 -15.45
N GLY A 251 7.64 12.80 -16.30
CA GLY A 251 9.00 12.38 -15.99
C GLY A 251 9.31 10.94 -16.38
N LYS A 252 10.53 10.50 -16.07
CA LYS A 252 10.98 9.12 -16.26
C LYS A 252 10.36 8.20 -15.21
N ALA A 253 10.35 6.89 -15.44
CA ALA A 253 9.96 5.90 -14.44
C ALA A 253 10.65 6.15 -13.09
N LEU A 254 9.91 5.92 -12.01
CA LEU A 254 10.44 6.06 -10.65
C LEU A 254 11.54 5.03 -10.41
N SER A 255 12.60 5.44 -9.71
CA SER A 255 13.63 4.53 -9.20
C SER A 255 13.24 4.00 -7.83
N TYR A 256 13.95 2.97 -7.36
CA TYR A 256 13.81 2.43 -6.02
C TYR A 256 13.87 3.54 -4.95
N ASN A 257 14.92 4.38 -5.02
CA ASN A 257 15.09 5.48 -4.06
C ASN A 257 14.02 6.57 -4.22
N ASN A 258 13.54 6.84 -5.44
CA ASN A 258 12.43 7.78 -5.61
C ASN A 258 11.17 7.29 -4.88
N ILE A 259 10.84 6.00 -4.96
CA ILE A 259 9.66 5.45 -4.30
C ILE A 259 9.82 5.55 -2.78
N ALA A 260 10.96 5.10 -2.23
CA ALA A 260 11.20 5.12 -0.79
C ALA A 260 11.19 6.55 -0.20
N ASP A 261 11.86 7.49 -0.89
CA ASP A 261 11.91 8.88 -0.44
C ASP A 261 10.55 9.59 -0.60
N THR A 262 9.78 9.27 -1.68
CA THR A 262 8.45 9.83 -1.89
C THR A 262 7.45 9.31 -0.86
N ASP A 263 7.52 8.03 -0.50
CA ASP A 263 6.71 7.46 0.58
C ASP A 263 6.98 8.20 1.90
N ALA A 264 8.25 8.36 2.27
CA ALA A 264 8.62 9.10 3.48
C ALA A 264 8.11 10.55 3.50
N ALA A 265 8.17 11.24 2.35
CA ALA A 265 7.70 12.62 2.23
C ALA A 265 6.16 12.71 2.31
N LEU A 266 5.47 11.82 1.61
CA LEU A 266 4.02 11.78 1.57
C LEU A 266 3.44 11.41 2.93
N GLU A 267 4.00 10.41 3.60
CA GLU A 267 3.54 9.99 4.92
C GLU A 267 3.73 11.10 5.97
N CYS A 268 4.83 11.85 5.89
CA CYS A 268 5.06 13.01 6.76
C CYS A 268 4.04 14.13 6.50
N VAL A 269 3.82 14.52 5.23
CA VAL A 269 2.91 15.64 4.92
C VAL A 269 1.44 15.35 5.25
N LYS A 270 1.04 14.09 5.25
CA LYS A 270 -0.31 13.65 5.66
C LYS A 270 -0.61 13.90 7.14
N SER A 271 0.39 14.13 7.97
CA SER A 271 0.20 14.39 9.40
C SER A 271 -0.26 15.82 9.71
N PHE A 272 -0.42 16.67 8.69
CA PHE A 272 -0.77 18.08 8.84
C PHE A 272 -2.07 18.43 8.14
N SER A 273 -2.90 19.22 8.81
CA SER A 273 -4.20 19.68 8.29
C SER A 273 -4.10 20.99 7.52
N GLU A 274 -3.19 21.90 7.91
CA GLU A 274 -2.97 23.17 7.22
C GLU A 274 -2.05 23.00 6.00
N PRO A 275 -1.99 23.99 5.08
CA PRO A 275 -1.11 23.91 3.91
C PRO A 275 0.34 23.69 4.33
N THR A 276 0.90 22.55 3.94
CA THR A 276 2.21 22.07 4.38
C THR A 276 3.05 21.62 3.20
N CYS A 277 4.35 21.90 3.29
CA CYS A 277 5.38 21.37 2.41
C CYS A 277 6.38 20.52 3.23
N VAL A 278 6.70 19.35 2.72
CA VAL A 278 7.76 18.46 3.26
C VAL A 278 8.78 18.22 2.16
N ILE A 279 10.05 18.47 2.47
CA ILE A 279 11.18 18.14 1.59
C ILE A 279 11.96 17.01 2.23
N VAL A 280 12.15 15.92 1.49
CA VAL A 280 12.84 14.71 1.94
C VAL A 280 14.10 14.45 1.13
N LYS A 281 15.13 14.00 1.81
CA LYS A 281 16.35 13.46 1.21
C LYS A 281 16.80 12.22 1.99
N HIS A 282 17.00 11.11 1.28
CA HIS A 282 17.42 9.83 1.87
C HIS A 282 16.49 9.39 3.01
N ALA A 283 15.17 9.38 2.70
CA ALA A 283 14.08 9.01 3.59
C ALA A 283 14.02 9.80 4.93
N ASN A 284 14.63 10.98 4.99
CA ASN A 284 14.51 11.89 6.12
C ASN A 284 13.98 13.26 5.67
N PRO A 285 13.05 13.86 6.40
CA PRO A 285 12.73 15.27 6.24
C PRO A 285 14.00 16.12 6.44
N CYS A 286 14.30 17.00 5.50
CA CYS A 286 15.35 18.01 5.62
C CYS A 286 14.78 19.43 5.76
N GLY A 287 13.50 19.61 5.45
CA GLY A 287 12.77 20.84 5.67
C GLY A 287 11.26 20.59 5.65
N VAL A 288 10.56 21.14 6.66
CA VAL A 288 9.09 21.05 6.79
C VAL A 288 8.57 22.40 7.25
N ALA A 289 7.48 22.88 6.65
CA ALA A 289 6.81 24.07 7.11
C ALA A 289 5.31 24.05 6.82
N ILE A 290 4.55 24.67 7.73
CA ILE A 290 3.14 25.04 7.56
C ILE A 290 3.08 26.54 7.28
N ALA A 291 2.26 26.95 6.29
CA ALA A 291 2.04 28.35 5.99
C ALA A 291 0.64 28.61 5.44
N ALA A 292 0.35 29.86 5.04
CA ALA A 292 -0.96 30.21 4.48
C ALA A 292 -1.21 29.65 3.07
N SER A 293 -0.13 29.31 2.34
CA SER A 293 -0.20 28.78 0.97
C SER A 293 0.87 27.72 0.72
N PRO A 294 0.70 26.87 -0.30
CA PRO A 294 1.73 25.91 -0.71
C PRO A 294 3.06 26.58 -1.08
N LEU A 295 3.02 27.75 -1.74
CA LEU A 295 4.20 28.51 -2.11
C LEU A 295 5.00 28.94 -0.88
N GLU A 296 4.34 29.57 0.09
CA GLU A 296 5.00 30.03 1.32
C GLU A 296 5.51 28.84 2.15
N ALA A 297 4.73 27.76 2.25
CA ALA A 297 5.16 26.53 2.92
C ALA A 297 6.42 25.92 2.27
N TYR A 298 6.49 25.93 0.93
CA TYR A 298 7.68 25.47 0.21
C TYR A 298 8.89 26.37 0.49
N GLU A 299 8.74 27.70 0.43
CA GLU A 299 9.85 28.63 0.66
C GLU A 299 10.44 28.48 2.07
N LEU A 300 9.58 28.35 3.08
CA LEU A 300 9.99 28.14 4.46
C LEU A 300 10.65 26.74 4.65
N ALA A 301 10.06 25.68 4.09
CA ALA A 301 10.65 24.35 4.17
C ALA A 301 12.03 24.29 3.49
N PHE A 302 12.16 24.92 2.32
CA PHE A 302 13.43 24.97 1.59
C PHE A 302 14.52 25.71 2.37
N GLN A 303 14.19 26.80 3.08
CA GLN A 303 15.13 27.56 3.88
C GLN A 303 15.78 26.74 5.00
N THR A 304 15.16 25.67 5.46
CA THR A 304 15.71 24.84 6.55
C THR A 304 17.05 24.20 6.19
N ASP A 305 17.17 23.66 4.98
CA ASP A 305 18.40 22.99 4.51
C ASP A 305 18.41 22.93 2.96
N PRO A 306 18.67 24.07 2.28
CA PRO A 306 18.74 24.14 0.84
C PRO A 306 19.77 23.18 0.23
N THR A 307 20.85 22.95 0.95
CA THR A 307 21.93 22.05 0.54
C THR A 307 21.44 20.60 0.43
N SER A 308 20.73 20.09 1.44
CA SER A 308 20.16 18.74 1.41
C SER A 308 18.93 18.64 0.49
N ALA A 309 18.18 19.72 0.30
CA ALA A 309 17.01 19.78 -0.57
C ALA A 309 17.34 19.53 -2.04
N PHE A 310 18.57 19.77 -2.47
CA PHE A 310 19.00 19.55 -3.85
C PHE A 310 18.85 18.09 -4.27
N GLY A 311 18.06 17.85 -5.31
CA GLY A 311 17.74 16.48 -5.77
C GLY A 311 16.88 15.69 -4.78
N GLY A 312 16.18 16.38 -3.89
CA GLY A 312 15.21 15.78 -2.95
C GLY A 312 13.84 15.58 -3.56
N ILE A 313 12.93 15.14 -2.69
CA ILE A 313 11.52 14.92 -2.98
C ILE A 313 10.72 16.01 -2.28
N ILE A 314 9.71 16.56 -2.95
CA ILE A 314 8.84 17.61 -2.40
C ILE A 314 7.41 17.07 -2.35
N ALA A 315 6.80 17.05 -1.17
CA ALA A 315 5.42 16.63 -0.95
C ALA A 315 4.58 17.79 -0.41
N PHE A 316 3.35 17.89 -0.91
CA PHE A 316 2.34 18.84 -0.46
C PHE A 316 1.06 18.10 -0.03
N ASN A 317 0.32 18.69 0.92
CA ASN A 317 -1.03 18.27 1.28
C ASN A 317 -2.14 19.12 0.64
N ARG A 318 -1.79 19.96 -0.31
CA ARG A 318 -2.69 20.78 -1.14
C ARG A 318 -2.31 20.63 -2.60
N GLU A 319 -3.19 21.09 -3.48
CA GLU A 319 -2.91 21.16 -4.92
C GLU A 319 -1.60 21.91 -5.18
N LEU A 320 -0.78 21.37 -6.09
CA LEU A 320 0.36 22.09 -6.64
C LEU A 320 -0.16 23.11 -7.67
N ASP A 321 -0.09 24.38 -7.33
CA ASP A 321 -0.47 25.49 -8.22
C ASP A 321 0.70 25.97 -9.10
N ALA A 322 0.36 26.82 -10.08
CA ALA A 322 1.33 27.35 -11.03
C ALA A 322 2.46 28.18 -10.37
N GLN A 323 2.14 28.97 -9.35
CA GLN A 323 3.13 29.85 -8.70
C GLN A 323 4.14 29.00 -7.91
N THR A 324 3.66 28.02 -7.18
CA THR A 324 4.49 27.08 -6.43
C THR A 324 5.36 26.25 -7.38
N ALA A 325 4.80 25.74 -8.47
CA ALA A 325 5.54 24.99 -9.49
C ALA A 325 6.65 25.84 -10.13
N GLN A 326 6.34 27.10 -10.50
CA GLN A 326 7.33 28.02 -11.06
C GLN A 326 8.48 28.28 -10.09
N ARG A 327 8.15 28.50 -8.81
CA ARG A 327 9.16 28.74 -7.77
C ARG A 327 10.10 27.55 -7.60
N ILE A 328 9.55 26.32 -7.56
CA ILE A 328 10.35 25.10 -7.45
C ILE A 328 11.30 24.97 -8.66
N VAL A 329 10.77 25.12 -9.87
CA VAL A 329 11.54 24.96 -11.12
C VAL A 329 12.70 25.96 -11.22
N ASP A 330 12.49 27.18 -10.72
CA ASP A 330 13.50 28.25 -10.74
C ASP A 330 14.54 28.10 -9.64
N GLN A 331 14.18 27.53 -8.49
CA GLN A 331 14.99 27.56 -7.28
C GLN A 331 15.89 26.33 -7.12
N GLN A 332 15.39 25.14 -7.44
CA GLN A 332 16.17 23.91 -7.18
C GLN A 332 15.96 22.83 -8.25
N PHE A 333 16.94 21.92 -8.31
CA PHE A 333 16.73 20.62 -8.91
C PHE A 333 16.00 19.72 -7.92
N THR A 334 14.89 19.09 -8.35
CA THR A 334 14.16 18.08 -7.59
C THR A 334 13.95 16.81 -8.41
N GLU A 335 13.92 15.66 -7.76
CA GLU A 335 13.70 14.36 -8.40
C GLU A 335 12.20 14.07 -8.58
N VAL A 336 11.39 14.35 -7.54
CA VAL A 336 9.95 14.08 -7.52
C VAL A 336 9.21 15.22 -6.83
N ILE A 337 8.04 15.56 -7.35
CA ILE A 337 7.03 16.40 -6.69
C ILE A 337 5.76 15.56 -6.60
N ILE A 338 5.17 15.48 -5.40
CA ILE A 338 3.92 14.77 -5.16
C ILE A 338 2.93 15.67 -4.41
N ALA A 339 1.67 15.66 -4.87
CA ALA A 339 0.57 16.37 -4.23
C ALA A 339 -0.76 15.62 -4.46
N PRO A 340 -1.83 15.95 -3.71
CA PRO A 340 -3.16 15.39 -3.94
C PRO A 340 -3.67 15.61 -5.37
N SER A 341 -3.43 16.81 -5.91
CA SER A 341 -3.72 17.19 -7.30
C SER A 341 -2.66 18.16 -7.82
N ILE A 342 -2.56 18.23 -9.14
CA ILE A 342 -1.64 19.09 -9.86
C ILE A 342 -2.48 19.93 -10.84
N SER A 343 -2.41 21.25 -10.78
CA SER A 343 -3.11 22.08 -11.75
C SER A 343 -2.49 21.95 -13.16
N ASP A 344 -3.30 22.09 -14.21
CA ASP A 344 -2.82 22.02 -15.60
C ASP A 344 -1.69 23.03 -15.85
N ALA A 345 -1.81 24.24 -15.33
CA ALA A 345 -0.79 25.28 -15.44
C ALA A 345 0.52 24.90 -14.71
N ALA A 346 0.44 24.22 -13.56
CA ALA A 346 1.63 23.71 -12.88
C ALA A 346 2.31 22.60 -13.69
N LEU A 347 1.52 21.73 -14.33
CA LEU A 347 2.05 20.68 -15.18
C LEU A 347 2.76 21.24 -16.42
N GLU A 348 2.21 22.28 -17.05
CA GLU A 348 2.86 23.00 -18.16
C GLU A 348 4.21 23.60 -17.74
N ILE A 349 4.28 24.21 -16.56
CA ILE A 349 5.52 24.79 -16.02
C ILE A 349 6.56 23.71 -15.74
N THR A 350 6.17 22.65 -15.07
CA THR A 350 7.10 21.55 -14.73
C THR A 350 7.61 20.81 -15.98
N ALA A 351 6.88 20.84 -17.09
CA ALA A 351 7.28 20.27 -18.38
C ALA A 351 8.61 20.83 -18.92
N ALA A 352 9.01 22.05 -18.49
CA ALA A 352 10.33 22.62 -18.80
C ALA A 352 11.48 21.78 -18.23
N LYS A 353 11.24 20.99 -17.17
CA LYS A 353 12.20 20.09 -16.51
C LYS A 353 11.81 18.63 -16.73
N LYS A 354 11.96 18.14 -17.94
CA LYS A 354 11.52 16.79 -18.40
C LYS A 354 11.91 15.61 -17.51
N ASN A 355 12.92 15.75 -16.68
CA ASN A 355 13.40 14.68 -15.79
C ASN A 355 12.71 14.68 -14.41
N VAL A 356 12.05 15.75 -14.02
CA VAL A 356 11.28 15.84 -12.78
C VAL A 356 10.05 14.96 -12.91
N ARG A 357 9.82 14.09 -11.92
CA ARG A 357 8.62 13.27 -11.85
C ARG A 357 7.56 14.04 -11.09
N VAL A 358 6.38 14.16 -11.67
CA VAL A 358 5.24 14.84 -11.07
C VAL A 358 4.15 13.81 -10.84
N LEU A 359 3.72 13.68 -9.59
CA LEU A 359 2.77 12.67 -9.15
C LEU A 359 1.52 13.31 -8.53
N SER A 360 0.35 12.78 -8.89
CA SER A 360 -0.92 13.05 -8.21
C SER A 360 -1.35 11.81 -7.45
N CYS A 361 -1.49 11.91 -6.12
CA CYS A 361 -1.86 10.76 -5.29
C CYS A 361 -3.34 10.72 -4.91
N GLY A 362 -4.13 11.74 -5.26
CA GLY A 362 -5.51 11.88 -4.80
C GLY A 362 -5.60 12.44 -3.38
N GLN A 363 -6.83 12.69 -2.95
CA GLN A 363 -7.11 13.15 -1.59
C GLN A 363 -7.09 11.97 -0.61
N TRP A 364 -6.69 12.22 0.62
CA TRP A 364 -6.78 11.27 1.72
C TRP A 364 -7.74 11.77 2.80
N GLN A 365 -8.20 10.85 3.64
CA GLN A 365 -9.05 11.18 4.78
C GLN A 365 -8.21 11.70 5.95
N GLU A 366 -8.78 12.53 6.81
CA GLU A 366 -8.11 13.00 8.03
C GLU A 366 -7.69 11.84 8.94
N HIS A 367 -8.59 10.86 9.08
CA HIS A 367 -8.29 9.66 9.85
C HIS A 367 -7.50 8.67 8.99
N ARG A 368 -6.31 8.34 9.43
CA ARG A 368 -5.44 7.36 8.78
C ARG A 368 -5.89 5.95 9.14
N GLU A 369 -5.87 5.05 8.16
CA GLU A 369 -6.27 3.67 8.39
C GLU A 369 -5.20 2.88 9.15
N ASP A 370 -5.66 1.98 10.03
CA ASP A 370 -4.81 0.99 10.65
C ASP A 370 -4.21 0.09 9.57
N ALA A 371 -2.90 -0.05 9.58
CA ALA A 371 -2.15 -0.87 8.65
C ALA A 371 -0.96 -1.51 9.36
N LEU A 372 -0.37 -2.50 8.72
CA LEU A 372 0.83 -3.15 9.23
C LEU A 372 2.09 -2.56 8.58
N ASP A 373 3.15 -2.47 9.35
CA ASP A 373 4.50 -2.14 8.92
C ASP A 373 5.39 -3.38 8.97
N TYR A 374 6.23 -3.56 7.94
CA TYR A 374 7.03 -4.76 7.75
C TYR A 374 8.51 -4.43 7.65
N LYS A 375 9.31 -5.08 8.48
CA LYS A 375 10.76 -4.97 8.38
C LYS A 375 11.40 -6.33 8.12
N ARG A 376 12.00 -6.48 6.94
CA ARG A 376 12.72 -7.70 6.58
C ARG A 376 13.98 -7.82 7.45
N VAL A 377 14.14 -8.98 8.10
CA VAL A 377 15.39 -9.39 8.78
C VAL A 377 15.92 -10.66 8.14
N ASN A 378 17.19 -10.98 8.37
CA ASN A 378 17.74 -12.21 7.80
C ASN A 378 17.02 -13.44 8.39
N GLY A 379 16.38 -14.22 7.52
CA GLY A 379 15.60 -15.40 7.89
C GLY A 379 14.20 -15.12 8.45
N GLY A 380 13.74 -13.85 8.51
CA GLY A 380 12.44 -13.54 9.11
C GLY A 380 11.85 -12.21 8.68
N LEU A 381 10.71 -11.90 9.26
CA LEU A 381 9.96 -10.66 9.10
C LEU A 381 9.53 -10.16 10.48
N LEU A 382 9.80 -8.90 10.79
CA LEU A 382 9.16 -8.20 11.89
C LEU A 382 7.90 -7.54 11.35
N VAL A 383 6.80 -7.70 12.06
CA VAL A 383 5.50 -7.12 11.74
C VAL A 383 5.01 -6.36 12.95
N GLN A 384 4.56 -5.15 12.76
CA GLN A 384 4.01 -4.27 13.79
C GLN A 384 2.87 -3.44 13.22
N ASP A 385 2.08 -2.81 14.10
CA ASP A 385 1.14 -1.79 13.67
C ASP A 385 1.91 -0.55 13.16
N ARG A 386 1.37 0.11 12.14
CA ARG A 386 1.92 1.37 11.63
C ARG A 386 1.82 2.45 12.71
N ASP A 387 2.89 3.20 12.93
CA ASP A 387 2.92 4.33 13.86
C ASP A 387 2.19 5.54 13.25
N ILE A 388 0.88 5.62 13.49
CA ILE A 388 0.00 6.71 13.04
C ILE A 388 -0.56 7.53 14.19
N HIS A 389 -0.08 7.29 15.42
CA HIS A 389 -0.59 7.96 16.59
C HIS A 389 -0.25 9.46 16.56
N GLN A 390 -1.28 10.29 16.63
CA GLN A 390 -1.15 11.74 16.72
C GLN A 390 -1.55 12.19 18.11
N ILE A 391 -0.79 13.14 18.65
CA ILE A 391 -1.09 13.77 19.94
C ILE A 391 -1.68 15.16 19.73
N SER A 392 -2.51 15.54 20.66
CA SER A 392 -3.11 16.87 20.77
C SER A 392 -2.54 17.62 21.96
N ARG A 393 -2.97 18.86 22.15
CA ARG A 393 -2.64 19.65 23.33
C ARG A 393 -3.04 18.96 24.64
N ASP A 394 -4.19 18.28 24.63
CA ASP A 394 -4.76 17.68 25.86
C ASP A 394 -3.96 16.46 26.33
N ASP A 395 -3.15 15.88 25.46
CA ASP A 395 -2.26 14.76 25.75
C ASP A 395 -0.93 15.20 26.38
N LEU A 396 -0.63 16.52 26.36
CA LEU A 396 0.63 17.06 26.86
C LEU A 396 0.60 17.25 28.38
N LYS A 397 1.59 16.69 29.05
CA LYS A 397 1.83 16.91 30.48
C LYS A 397 2.97 17.92 30.68
N VAL A 398 2.66 19.11 31.17
CA VAL A 398 3.68 20.08 31.60
C VAL A 398 4.37 19.55 32.85
N VAL A 399 5.71 19.42 32.81
CA VAL A 399 6.51 18.84 33.89
C VAL A 399 7.53 19.81 34.47
N SER A 400 7.88 20.89 33.76
CA SER A 400 8.78 21.96 34.23
C SER A 400 8.02 23.02 35.03
N ALA A 401 8.76 23.81 35.82
CA ALA A 401 8.22 24.93 36.57
C ALA A 401 7.61 26.01 35.66
N ARG A 402 8.22 26.28 34.50
CA ARG A 402 7.67 27.17 33.48
C ARG A 402 6.74 26.38 32.55
N ALA A 403 5.52 26.84 32.39
CA ALA A 403 4.62 26.33 31.35
C ALA A 403 4.99 26.92 29.98
N PRO A 404 4.80 26.17 28.88
CA PRO A 404 4.96 26.72 27.53
C PRO A 404 3.87 27.73 27.19
N THR A 405 4.20 28.70 26.36
CA THR A 405 3.22 29.64 25.77
C THR A 405 2.38 28.94 24.68
N GLU A 406 1.28 29.57 24.24
CA GLU A 406 0.45 29.04 23.18
C GLU A 406 1.22 28.89 21.85
N GLU A 407 2.16 29.79 21.58
CA GLU A 407 3.03 29.71 20.39
C GLU A 407 4.01 28.54 20.53
N GLU A 408 4.63 28.37 21.68
CA GLU A 408 5.52 27.24 21.96
C GLU A 408 4.76 25.91 21.87
N ILE A 409 3.51 25.81 22.33
CA ILE A 409 2.71 24.59 22.21
C ILE A 409 2.46 24.22 20.73
N ARG A 410 2.11 25.20 19.89
CA ARG A 410 1.93 24.95 18.44
C ARG A 410 3.22 24.46 17.81
N ASP A 411 4.33 25.12 18.08
CA ASP A 411 5.64 24.73 17.55
C ASP A 411 6.10 23.38 18.10
N LEU A 412 5.82 23.05 19.37
CA LEU A 412 6.14 21.74 19.97
C LEU A 412 5.36 20.61 19.30
N LEU A 413 4.06 20.78 19.08
CA LEU A 413 3.23 19.77 18.40
C LEU A 413 3.65 19.60 16.94
N PHE A 414 3.95 20.69 16.25
CA PHE A 414 4.51 20.63 14.89
C PHE A 414 5.85 19.89 14.86
N ALA A 415 6.80 20.25 15.72
CA ALA A 415 8.10 19.62 15.80
C ALA A 415 8.00 18.13 16.16
N TRP A 416 7.04 17.77 17.02
CA TRP A 416 6.74 16.39 17.40
C TRP A 416 6.27 15.57 16.20
N SER A 417 5.30 16.09 15.44
CA SER A 417 4.81 15.44 14.22
C SER A 417 5.91 15.27 13.17
N VAL A 418 6.85 16.21 13.04
CA VAL A 418 8.01 16.04 12.17
C VAL A 418 8.95 14.97 12.71
N ALA A 419 9.23 14.96 14.03
CA ALA A 419 10.16 14.01 14.65
C ALA A 419 9.75 12.55 14.45
N GLN A 420 8.45 12.23 14.35
CA GLN A 420 7.92 10.92 14.03
C GLN A 420 8.45 10.35 12.70
N TYR A 421 8.77 11.23 11.73
CA TYR A 421 9.27 10.83 10.41
C TYR A 421 10.77 10.97 10.23
N VAL A 422 11.49 11.40 11.27
CA VAL A 422 12.95 11.51 11.27
C VAL A 422 13.56 10.25 11.85
N LYS A 423 14.59 9.71 11.20
CA LYS A 423 15.27 8.51 11.69
C LYS A 423 15.95 8.74 13.04
N SER A 424 15.78 7.79 13.95
CA SER A 424 16.28 7.81 15.33
C SER A 424 17.82 7.75 15.38
N ASN A 425 18.47 8.37 16.37
CA ASN A 425 17.86 9.32 17.29
C ASN A 425 17.53 10.62 16.55
N ALA A 426 16.33 11.14 16.74
CA ALA A 426 15.84 12.33 16.06
C ALA A 426 15.76 13.54 17.01
N ILE A 427 16.30 14.67 16.56
CA ILE A 427 16.11 15.99 17.18
C ILE A 427 15.63 16.97 16.11
N VAL A 428 14.52 17.65 16.38
CA VAL A 428 13.94 18.66 15.49
C VAL A 428 13.84 19.99 16.24
N TYR A 429 14.47 21.01 15.69
CA TYR A 429 14.29 22.41 16.12
C TYR A 429 13.23 23.08 15.26
N CYS A 430 12.30 23.75 15.89
CA CYS A 430 11.19 24.42 15.23
C CYS A 430 10.94 25.82 15.79
N LYS A 431 10.46 26.72 14.93
CA LYS A 431 9.97 28.03 15.29
C LYS A 431 8.98 28.52 14.25
N ASN A 432 7.83 29.04 14.68
CA ASN A 432 6.80 29.59 13.82
C ASN A 432 6.29 28.57 12.76
N ASN A 433 6.07 27.31 13.17
CA ASN A 433 5.66 26.21 12.28
C ASN A 433 6.64 25.92 11.13
N GLN A 434 7.91 26.25 11.30
CA GLN A 434 9.00 25.95 10.37
C GLN A 434 10.09 25.17 11.10
N THR A 435 10.63 24.14 10.49
CA THR A 435 11.84 23.49 10.99
C THR A 435 13.03 24.44 10.85
N ILE A 436 13.82 24.55 11.92
CA ILE A 436 15.02 25.39 11.97
C ILE A 436 16.27 24.55 11.77
N GLY A 437 16.21 23.29 12.20
CA GLY A 437 17.29 22.33 12.01
C GLY A 437 16.85 20.93 12.40
N ILE A 438 17.31 19.94 11.66
CA ILE A 438 16.96 18.54 11.85
C ILE A 438 18.24 17.71 11.99
N GLY A 439 18.35 16.98 13.10
CA GLY A 439 19.39 15.98 13.35
C GLY A 439 18.80 14.59 13.33
N ALA A 440 19.20 13.77 12.36
CA ALA A 440 18.65 12.46 12.08
C ALA A 440 19.70 11.35 12.19
N GLY A 441 19.28 10.15 12.58
CA GLY A 441 20.04 8.90 12.40
C GLY A 441 21.35 8.82 13.21
N GLN A 442 21.44 9.51 14.33
CA GLN A 442 22.65 9.47 15.16
C GLN A 442 22.53 8.50 16.33
N MET A 443 23.64 7.87 16.72
CA MET A 443 23.68 6.97 17.86
C MET A 443 23.50 7.69 19.21
N SER A 444 23.56 9.01 19.23
CA SER A 444 23.38 9.83 20.43
C SER A 444 22.54 11.06 20.15
N ARG A 445 21.55 11.37 21.02
CA ARG A 445 20.72 12.58 20.93
C ARG A 445 21.52 13.86 20.98
N VAL A 446 22.60 13.88 21.77
CA VAL A 446 23.51 15.04 21.84
C VAL A 446 24.14 15.34 20.47
N TYR A 447 24.50 14.29 19.71
CA TYR A 447 25.01 14.49 18.35
C TYR A 447 23.91 14.92 17.37
N SER A 448 22.71 14.39 17.48
CA SER A 448 21.55 14.85 16.68
C SER A 448 21.26 16.34 16.93
N ALA A 449 21.28 16.76 18.21
CA ALA A 449 21.11 18.16 18.57
C ALA A 449 22.24 19.06 17.98
N LYS A 450 23.49 18.60 18.03
CA LYS A 450 24.61 19.31 17.40
C LYS A 450 24.46 19.43 15.90
N VAL A 451 24.08 18.34 15.21
CA VAL A 451 23.85 18.33 13.76
C VAL A 451 22.74 19.31 13.40
N ALA A 452 21.61 19.30 14.12
CA ALA A 452 20.53 20.25 13.92
C ALA A 452 21.00 21.71 14.08
N GLY A 453 21.79 22.00 15.11
CA GLY A 453 22.35 23.34 15.35
C GLY A 453 23.37 23.78 14.30
N ILE A 454 24.24 22.88 13.83
CA ILE A 454 25.19 23.17 12.74
C ILE A 454 24.45 23.51 11.45
N LYS A 455 23.48 22.69 11.05
CA LYS A 455 22.68 22.95 9.85
C LYS A 455 21.94 24.28 9.91
N ALA A 456 21.34 24.60 11.06
CA ALA A 456 20.70 25.88 11.27
C ALA A 456 21.69 27.05 11.11
N ALA A 457 22.90 26.93 11.67
CA ALA A 457 23.92 27.97 11.58
C ALA A 457 24.44 28.14 10.14
N ASP A 458 24.64 27.05 9.41
CA ASP A 458 25.09 27.08 8.01
C ASP A 458 24.10 27.85 7.11
N GLU A 459 22.80 27.78 7.43
CA GLU A 459 21.73 28.48 6.69
C GLU A 459 21.33 29.83 7.35
N ASN A 460 22.08 30.31 8.34
CA ASN A 460 21.82 31.55 9.07
C ASN A 460 20.47 31.58 9.81
N LEU A 461 19.90 30.43 10.14
CA LEU A 461 18.68 30.30 10.91
C LEU A 461 18.97 30.44 12.42
N VAL A 462 18.12 31.17 13.13
CA VAL A 462 18.31 31.48 14.54
C VAL A 462 17.68 30.40 15.42
N VAL A 463 18.49 29.56 16.04
CA VAL A 463 18.05 28.53 16.99
C VAL A 463 17.51 29.15 18.30
N LYS A 464 18.04 30.29 18.74
CA LYS A 464 17.59 30.94 19.97
C LYS A 464 16.10 31.27 19.94
N GLY A 465 15.38 30.79 20.96
CA GLY A 465 13.93 30.95 21.07
C GLY A 465 13.14 29.95 20.22
N SER A 466 13.78 28.92 19.65
CA SER A 466 13.10 27.78 19.04
C SER A 466 12.66 26.79 20.10
N VAL A 467 11.76 25.89 19.71
CA VAL A 467 11.44 24.69 20.48
C VAL A 467 12.22 23.48 19.98
N MET A 468 12.28 22.43 20.77
CA MET A 468 12.96 21.18 20.43
C MET A 468 12.04 19.98 20.67
N ALA A 469 11.91 19.11 19.67
CA ALA A 469 11.32 17.76 19.83
C ALA A 469 12.42 16.70 19.83
N SER A 470 12.25 15.69 20.70
CA SER A 470 13.05 14.47 20.74
C SER A 470 12.15 13.25 20.62
N ASP A 471 12.45 12.34 19.70
CA ASP A 471 11.69 11.12 19.42
C ASP A 471 11.59 10.15 20.60
N ALA A 472 12.45 10.29 21.62
CA ALA A 472 12.43 9.53 22.86
C ALA A 472 12.99 10.35 24.03
N PHE A 473 12.94 9.78 25.24
CA PHE A 473 13.37 10.45 26.46
C PHE A 473 14.88 10.76 26.47
N PHE A 474 15.28 11.78 27.26
CA PHE A 474 16.67 12.05 27.57
C PHE A 474 17.12 11.17 28.73
N PRO A 475 18.19 10.35 28.54
CA PRO A 475 18.70 9.50 29.63
C PRO A 475 19.48 10.25 30.68
N PHE A 476 19.98 11.47 30.34
CA PHE A 476 20.80 12.34 31.20
C PHE A 476 20.47 13.80 30.89
N ARG A 477 20.84 14.70 31.82
CA ARG A 477 20.62 16.14 31.70
C ARG A 477 21.40 16.81 30.56
N ASP A 478 22.49 16.19 30.07
CA ASP A 478 23.41 16.73 29.07
C ASP A 478 22.68 17.16 27.76
N GLY A 479 21.61 16.46 27.39
CA GLY A 479 20.78 16.84 26.26
C GLY A 479 20.04 18.17 26.48
N ILE A 480 19.56 18.42 27.69
CA ILE A 480 18.88 19.66 28.06
C ILE A 480 19.90 20.79 28.27
N ASP A 481 21.07 20.50 28.88
CA ASP A 481 22.15 21.47 29.01
C ASP A 481 22.62 21.96 27.61
N ALA A 482 22.71 21.05 26.63
CA ALA A 482 23.03 21.41 25.24
C ALA A 482 21.90 22.24 24.58
N ALA A 483 20.64 21.93 24.85
CA ALA A 483 19.48 22.70 24.37
C ALA A 483 19.49 24.12 24.98
N ALA A 484 19.77 24.25 26.28
CA ALA A 484 19.91 25.52 26.96
C ALA A 484 21.04 26.38 26.35
N ALA A 485 22.21 25.78 26.12
CA ALA A 485 23.33 26.45 25.47
C ALA A 485 23.02 26.93 24.05
N ALA A 486 22.17 26.20 23.31
CA ALA A 486 21.66 26.59 21.99
C ALA A 486 20.58 27.66 22.07
N GLY A 487 20.01 27.95 23.25
CA GLY A 487 18.95 28.93 23.45
C GLY A 487 17.54 28.41 23.12
N ILE A 488 17.31 27.11 23.24
CA ILE A 488 15.99 26.48 23.13
C ILE A 488 15.08 26.99 24.24
N ALA A 489 13.84 27.35 23.88
CA ALA A 489 12.86 27.89 24.81
C ALA A 489 11.96 26.80 25.43
N ALA A 490 11.60 25.78 24.64
CA ALA A 490 10.73 24.71 25.13
C ALA A 490 11.11 23.36 24.51
N VAL A 491 10.79 22.26 25.23
CA VAL A 491 11.13 20.87 24.83
C VAL A 491 9.91 19.98 24.94
N ILE A 492 9.72 19.13 23.92
CA ILE A 492 8.74 18.04 23.92
C ILE A 492 9.47 16.70 23.81
N GLN A 493 9.13 15.77 24.67
CA GLN A 493 9.70 14.42 24.72
C GLN A 493 8.73 13.45 25.42
N PRO A 494 8.89 12.12 25.28
CA PRO A 494 7.96 11.17 25.92
C PRO A 494 8.03 11.10 27.45
N GLY A 495 9.19 11.38 28.06
CA GLY A 495 9.44 11.05 29.47
C GLY A 495 9.59 9.53 29.68
N GLY A 496 9.61 9.08 30.93
CA GLY A 496 9.74 7.68 31.32
C GLY A 496 11.18 7.20 31.56
N SER A 497 12.14 8.12 31.66
CA SER A 497 13.50 7.82 32.11
C SER A 497 13.55 7.67 33.64
N MET A 498 14.42 6.80 34.13
CA MET A 498 14.74 6.73 35.57
C MET A 498 15.33 8.04 36.10
N ARG A 499 15.76 8.95 35.22
CA ARG A 499 16.39 10.23 35.53
C ARG A 499 15.56 11.44 35.08
N ASP A 500 14.26 11.27 34.93
CA ASP A 500 13.37 12.36 34.54
C ASP A 500 13.46 13.54 35.50
N ASP A 501 13.60 13.30 36.81
CA ASP A 501 13.78 14.37 37.82
C ASP A 501 15.03 15.22 37.56
N GLU A 502 16.13 14.58 37.16
CA GLU A 502 17.39 15.27 36.81
C GLU A 502 17.25 16.10 35.53
N VAL A 503 16.54 15.56 34.55
CA VAL A 503 16.25 16.19 33.24
C VAL A 503 15.32 17.39 33.42
N ILE A 504 14.26 17.24 34.23
CA ILE A 504 13.31 18.32 34.57
C ILE A 504 14.02 19.44 35.34
N ALA A 505 14.85 19.08 36.34
CA ALA A 505 15.64 20.07 37.09
C ALA A 505 16.56 20.90 36.18
N ALA A 506 17.21 20.27 35.17
CA ALA A 506 18.01 20.98 34.19
C ALA A 506 17.20 21.96 33.35
N ALA A 507 15.97 21.59 32.96
CA ALA A 507 15.04 22.48 32.26
C ALA A 507 14.63 23.68 33.13
N ASP A 508 14.33 23.44 34.40
CA ASP A 508 13.96 24.48 35.35
C ASP A 508 15.11 25.46 35.61
N GLU A 509 16.35 24.96 35.83
CA GLU A 509 17.55 25.74 35.96
C GLU A 509 17.78 26.68 34.77
N ALA A 510 17.47 26.22 33.57
CA ALA A 510 17.62 26.98 32.32
C ALA A 510 16.36 27.78 31.92
N ASN A 511 15.29 27.76 32.73
CA ASN A 511 13.97 28.36 32.42
C ASN A 511 13.36 27.87 31.10
N ILE A 512 13.60 26.59 30.75
CA ILE A 512 13.02 25.91 29.59
C ILE A 512 11.68 25.28 29.98
N ALA A 513 10.63 25.50 29.19
CA ALA A 513 9.39 24.74 29.35
C ALA A 513 9.57 23.31 28.87
N MET A 514 9.07 22.33 29.61
CA MET A 514 9.14 20.94 29.20
C MET A 514 7.78 20.27 29.29
N VAL A 515 7.41 19.55 28.22
CA VAL A 515 6.20 18.74 28.17
C VAL A 515 6.53 17.30 27.84
N PHE A 516 5.78 16.38 28.45
CA PHE A 516 5.84 14.95 28.19
C PHE A 516 4.62 14.51 27.37
N THR A 517 4.88 13.59 26.42
CA THR A 517 3.84 12.97 25.56
C THR A 517 3.43 11.59 26.04
N SER A 518 4.23 10.93 26.87
CA SER A 518 4.11 9.52 27.28
C SER A 518 4.18 8.50 26.12
N ILE A 519 4.43 8.95 24.89
CA ILE A 519 4.54 8.16 23.67
C ILE A 519 5.85 8.50 23.00
N ARG A 520 6.56 7.49 22.47
CA ARG A 520 7.80 7.68 21.70
C ARG A 520 7.56 7.27 20.24
N HIS A 521 8.35 7.86 19.34
CA HIS A 521 8.30 7.58 17.90
C HIS A 521 9.67 7.15 17.35
N PHE A 522 10.11 5.94 17.67
CA PHE A 522 11.33 5.41 17.08
C PHE A 522 11.10 5.00 15.61
N ARG A 523 12.01 5.46 14.75
CA ARG A 523 12.03 5.10 13.32
C ARG A 523 13.44 4.71 12.89
N HIS A 524 13.65 3.44 12.55
CA HIS A 524 14.96 2.89 12.14
C HIS A 524 15.02 2.49 10.67
#